data_4d4838ba96b39cc2032b88a49a324334
#
_entry.id   4d4838ba96b39cc2032b88a49a324334
#
_cell.length_a   1.000
_cell.length_b   1.000
_cell.length_c   1.000
_cell.angle_alpha   90.00
_cell.angle_beta   90.00
_cell.angle_gamma   90.00
#
_symmetry.space_group_name_H-M   'P 1'
#
loop_
_entity.id
_entity.type
_entity.pdbx_description
1 polymer ?
#
loop_
_entity_poly.entity_id
_entity_poly.type
_entity_poly.pdbx_seq_one_letter_code
_entity_poly.pdbx_strand_id
1 'polypeptide(L)'
;MGLAITLWLPASGYAEPASTTNNTFSESAELIRQTYEEQLFTLPAFKEGHYGLRMYRQTLDPKYSAAVWSDLARVASRLNQFSAEVSTAEQVFLYSEQRLAGYFDDADERSQLRYIATKHMPEYLYLGVDLLGSMARANEYGLKHKEDQLLRQVIRRYDFTKYATDEEMIKAWAAQLANQVYWLRQLGEQDVVQPFIDSFRKTYPDSADKALSAQQYGNKLYGMTHIIFADSEYYQNPIKEQQHQWIFDYFRNNIDTILLRAKEDVVAEVGITFLLAGLEKDPVVEKTRLAIQQAIDKKKGMIPSTSGVFDLADGEHRNVLAIMLLDWQKTNQAPTVKNNPKVFSSLPYGLIRQ
;
A
#
# COMPACT_ATOMS: atom_id res chain seq x y z
N MET A 1 55.27 -36.39 -45.23
CA MET A 1 55.27 -35.47 -44.14
C MET A 1 54.28 -34.35 -44.47
N GLY A 2 53.07 -34.44 -44.04
CA GLY A 2 52.02 -33.43 -44.25
C GLY A 2 51.68 -32.75 -42.92
N LEU A 3 51.89 -31.44 -42.86
CA LEU A 3 51.47 -30.59 -41.68
C LEU A 3 49.98 -30.26 -41.83
N ALA A 4 49.19 -30.66 -40.82
CA ALA A 4 47.83 -30.23 -40.67
C ALA A 4 47.83 -28.96 -39.87
N ILE A 5 47.35 -27.84 -40.44
CA ILE A 5 47.12 -26.57 -39.76
C ILE A 5 45.68 -26.57 -39.22
N THR A 6 45.53 -26.65 -37.92
CA THR A 6 44.24 -26.50 -37.23
C THR A 6 43.95 -25.01 -37.01
N LEU A 7 42.95 -24.49 -37.73
CA LEU A 7 42.41 -23.15 -37.54
C LEU A 7 41.47 -23.16 -36.31
N TRP A 8 41.86 -22.45 -35.29
CA TRP A 8 40.98 -22.05 -34.16
C TRP A 8 40.13 -20.84 -34.55
N LEU A 9 38.82 -21.01 -34.62
CA LEU A 9 37.85 -19.89 -34.69
C LEU A 9 37.51 -19.48 -33.28
N PRO A 10 37.56 -18.17 -32.93
CA PRO A 10 37.08 -17.71 -31.64
C PRO A 10 35.55 -17.76 -31.61
N ALA A 11 34.99 -18.40 -30.58
CA ALA A 11 33.58 -18.33 -30.28
C ALA A 11 33.22 -16.90 -29.93
N SER A 12 32.43 -16.23 -30.76
CA SER A 12 31.79 -14.97 -30.48
C SER A 12 30.73 -15.18 -29.39
N GLY A 13 31.08 -14.86 -28.17
CA GLY A 13 30.08 -14.75 -27.07
C GLY A 13 29.10 -13.66 -27.43
N TYR A 14 27.87 -14.02 -27.64
CA TYR A 14 26.76 -13.07 -27.64
C TYR A 14 26.58 -12.57 -26.20
N ALA A 15 26.98 -11.33 -25.95
CA ALA A 15 26.63 -10.62 -24.74
C ALA A 15 25.12 -10.34 -24.82
N GLU A 16 24.37 -10.80 -23.84
CA GLU A 16 22.95 -10.51 -23.69
C GLU A 16 22.68 -8.99 -23.56
N PRO A 17 21.61 -8.47 -24.15
CA PRO A 17 21.24 -7.06 -24.04
C PRO A 17 20.47 -6.80 -22.73
N ALA A 18 21.08 -7.03 -21.58
CA ALA A 18 20.45 -6.81 -20.28
C ALA A 18 20.46 -5.34 -19.81
N SER A 19 21.16 -4.43 -20.50
CA SER A 19 21.31 -3.05 -20.00
C SER A 19 20.33 -2.02 -20.61
N THR A 20 19.69 -2.30 -21.73
CA THR A 20 18.82 -1.33 -22.42
C THR A 20 17.41 -1.26 -21.84
N THR A 21 16.85 -2.37 -21.35
CA THR A 21 15.49 -2.40 -20.77
C THR A 21 15.41 -1.72 -19.40
N ASN A 22 16.42 -1.83 -18.56
CA ASN A 22 16.41 -1.17 -17.24
C ASN A 22 16.48 0.35 -17.37
N ASN A 23 17.24 0.90 -18.30
CA ASN A 23 17.27 2.34 -18.55
C ASN A 23 15.88 2.88 -18.96
N THR A 24 15.12 2.16 -19.76
CA THR A 24 13.79 2.61 -20.20
C THR A 24 12.75 2.60 -19.09
N PHE A 25 12.83 1.70 -18.12
CA PHE A 25 11.94 1.72 -16.95
C PHE A 25 12.26 2.89 -16.01
N SER A 26 13.51 3.13 -15.68
CA SER A 26 13.92 4.28 -14.86
C SER A 26 13.57 5.62 -15.52
N GLU A 27 13.73 5.76 -16.85
CA GLU A 27 13.31 6.95 -17.59
C GLU A 27 11.80 7.18 -17.50
N SER A 28 11.00 6.11 -17.55
CA SER A 28 9.55 6.17 -17.40
C SER A 28 9.14 6.56 -15.98
N ALA A 29 9.84 6.04 -14.97
CA ALA A 29 9.63 6.43 -13.57
C ALA A 29 9.99 7.91 -13.35
N GLU A 30 11.09 8.37 -13.93
CA GLU A 30 11.54 9.76 -13.82
C GLU A 30 10.55 10.73 -14.44
N LEU A 31 9.94 10.39 -15.57
CA LEU A 31 8.91 11.19 -16.20
C LEU A 31 7.69 11.42 -15.26
N ILE A 32 7.23 10.35 -14.59
CA ILE A 32 6.14 10.48 -13.60
C ILE A 32 6.61 11.30 -12.39
N ARG A 33 7.84 11.03 -11.91
CA ARG A 33 8.42 11.74 -10.75
C ARG A 33 8.46 13.24 -11.00
N GLN A 34 8.96 13.69 -12.14
CA GLN A 34 9.02 15.11 -12.50
C GLN A 34 7.62 15.75 -12.50
N THR A 35 6.63 15.09 -13.09
CA THR A 35 5.23 15.57 -13.13
C THR A 35 4.68 15.81 -11.71
N TYR A 36 4.94 14.90 -10.77
CA TYR A 36 4.45 15.02 -9.40
C TYR A 36 5.28 15.98 -8.54
N GLU A 37 6.59 15.98 -8.69
CA GLU A 37 7.46 16.80 -7.85
C GLU A 37 7.38 18.30 -8.18
N GLU A 38 7.11 18.68 -9.42
CA GLU A 38 6.85 20.07 -9.80
C GLU A 38 5.62 20.67 -9.10
N GLN A 39 4.69 19.82 -8.68
CA GLN A 39 3.41 20.23 -8.08
C GLN A 39 3.12 19.55 -6.74
N LEU A 40 4.12 18.94 -6.09
CA LEU A 40 3.95 18.11 -4.89
C LEU A 40 3.16 18.84 -3.79
N PHE A 41 3.53 20.10 -3.52
CA PHE A 41 2.93 20.90 -2.46
C PHE A 41 1.60 21.57 -2.84
N THR A 42 1.08 21.28 -4.02
CA THR A 42 -0.31 21.64 -4.40
C THR A 42 -1.30 20.51 -4.09
N LEU A 43 -0.79 19.32 -3.79
CA LEU A 43 -1.63 18.18 -3.45
C LEU A 43 -2.27 18.36 -2.06
N PRO A 44 -3.45 17.76 -1.81
CA PRO A 44 -3.99 17.65 -0.46
C PRO A 44 -2.98 16.97 0.48
N ALA A 45 -2.87 17.44 1.72
CA ALA A 45 -1.86 16.99 2.70
C ALA A 45 -1.74 15.46 2.85
N PHE A 46 -2.86 14.74 2.70
CA PHE A 46 -2.85 13.27 2.69
C PHE A 46 -2.09 12.70 1.49
N LYS A 47 -2.33 13.24 0.29
CA LYS A 47 -1.70 12.80 -0.95
C LYS A 47 -0.23 13.20 -1.00
N GLU A 48 0.05 14.43 -0.60
CA GLU A 48 1.42 14.94 -0.44
C GLU A 48 2.24 14.03 0.48
N GLY A 49 1.72 13.76 1.69
CA GLY A 49 2.38 12.90 2.66
C GLY A 49 2.51 11.44 2.20
N HIS A 50 1.50 10.92 1.50
CA HIS A 50 1.50 9.57 0.96
C HIS A 50 2.59 9.38 -0.12
N TYR A 51 2.70 10.33 -1.05
CA TYR A 51 3.77 10.36 -2.05
C TYR A 51 5.15 10.53 -1.39
N GLY A 52 5.30 11.57 -0.59
CA GLY A 52 6.59 11.94 0.01
C GLY A 52 7.16 10.87 0.91
N LEU A 53 6.33 10.18 1.71
CA LEU A 53 6.77 9.09 2.57
C LEU A 53 7.28 7.89 1.75
N ARG A 54 6.62 7.53 0.66
CA ARG A 54 7.05 6.45 -0.22
C ARG A 54 8.36 6.78 -0.90
N MET A 55 8.45 7.97 -1.48
CA MET A 55 9.71 8.42 -2.13
C MET A 55 10.84 8.55 -1.12
N TYR A 56 10.57 9.05 0.08
CA TYR A 56 11.57 9.09 1.14
C TYR A 56 12.08 7.68 1.49
N ARG A 57 11.17 6.71 1.67
CA ARG A 57 11.55 5.32 1.98
C ARG A 57 12.32 4.65 0.83
N GLN A 58 12.07 5.02 -0.41
CA GLN A 58 12.82 4.49 -1.55
C GLN A 58 14.23 5.10 -1.65
N THR A 59 14.37 6.40 -1.42
CA THR A 59 15.60 7.16 -1.77
C THR A 59 16.37 7.68 -0.57
N LEU A 60 15.73 7.83 0.58
CA LEU A 60 16.21 8.58 1.76
C LEU A 60 16.55 10.06 1.45
N ASP A 61 16.03 10.61 0.34
CA ASP A 61 16.30 11.98 -0.06
C ASP A 61 15.57 12.97 0.88
N PRO A 62 16.31 13.88 1.55
CA PRO A 62 15.74 14.84 2.48
C PRO A 62 14.77 15.84 1.82
N LYS A 63 14.74 15.97 0.49
CA LYS A 63 13.77 16.84 -0.20
C LYS A 63 12.32 16.48 0.11
N TYR A 64 12.04 15.23 0.45
CA TYR A 64 10.69 14.76 0.83
C TYR A 64 10.31 15.02 2.29
N SER A 65 11.23 15.60 3.09
CA SER A 65 11.02 15.80 4.53
C SER A 65 9.81 16.68 4.84
N ALA A 66 9.55 17.71 4.04
CA ALA A 66 8.39 18.58 4.22
C ALA A 66 7.07 17.82 4.01
N ALA A 67 7.00 16.97 2.99
CA ALA A 67 5.83 16.13 2.73
C ALA A 67 5.60 15.09 3.84
N VAL A 68 6.67 14.51 4.40
CA VAL A 68 6.59 13.64 5.58
C VAL A 68 6.04 14.40 6.80
N TRP A 69 6.46 15.65 6.98
CA TRP A 69 5.96 16.48 8.07
C TRP A 69 4.47 16.85 7.90
N SER A 70 4.01 17.06 6.67
CA SER A 70 2.57 17.24 6.34
C SER A 70 1.74 16.02 6.77
N ASP A 71 2.20 14.79 6.48
CA ASP A 71 1.53 13.57 6.96
C ASP A 71 1.49 13.51 8.49
N LEU A 72 2.58 13.85 9.15
CA LEU A 72 2.67 13.89 10.59
C LEU A 72 1.69 14.90 11.20
N ALA A 73 1.57 16.10 10.64
CA ALA A 73 0.62 17.12 11.08
C ALA A 73 -0.84 16.65 10.93
N ARG A 74 -1.16 15.98 9.82
CA ARG A 74 -2.48 15.37 9.57
C ARG A 74 -2.80 14.29 10.62
N VAL A 75 -1.84 13.40 10.91
CA VAL A 75 -1.99 12.36 11.92
C VAL A 75 -2.23 12.96 13.30
N ALA A 76 -1.45 13.98 13.67
CA ALA A 76 -1.62 14.70 14.94
C ALA A 76 -3.02 15.33 15.06
N SER A 77 -3.46 16.02 14.01
CA SER A 77 -4.80 16.64 13.98
C SER A 77 -5.91 15.62 14.23
N ARG A 78 -5.85 14.45 13.54
CA ARG A 78 -6.82 13.37 13.73
C ARG A 78 -6.80 12.81 15.15
N LEU A 79 -5.62 12.50 15.68
CA LEU A 79 -5.50 11.94 17.03
C LEU A 79 -5.94 12.95 18.12
N ASN A 80 -5.68 14.25 17.93
CA ASN A 80 -6.20 15.29 18.78
C ASN A 80 -7.75 15.31 18.79
N GLN A 81 -8.37 15.27 17.61
CA GLN A 81 -9.81 15.19 17.48
C GLN A 81 -10.37 13.94 18.18
N PHE A 82 -9.81 12.78 17.88
CA PHE A 82 -10.30 11.52 18.43
C PHE A 82 -10.19 11.44 19.94
N SER A 83 -9.11 11.94 20.52
CA SER A 83 -8.95 11.96 21.97
C SER A 83 -9.90 12.93 22.67
N ALA A 84 -10.28 14.03 22.02
CA ALA A 84 -11.16 15.03 22.58
C ALA A 84 -12.66 14.73 22.38
N GLU A 85 -13.02 14.15 21.22
CA GLU A 85 -14.41 14.10 20.74
C GLU A 85 -14.95 12.68 20.53
N VAL A 86 -14.08 11.64 20.42
CA VAL A 86 -14.50 10.28 20.06
C VAL A 86 -13.86 9.25 21.00
N SER A 87 -14.15 9.36 22.29
CA SER A 87 -13.55 8.49 23.33
C SER A 87 -14.56 7.65 24.13
N THR A 88 -15.87 7.91 24.02
CA THR A 88 -16.93 7.10 24.61
C THR A 88 -17.61 6.22 23.57
N ALA A 89 -18.33 5.18 24.00
CA ALA A 89 -19.05 4.28 23.08
C ALA A 89 -20.10 5.03 22.25
N GLU A 90 -20.81 5.99 22.86
CA GLU A 90 -21.80 6.82 22.17
C GLU A 90 -21.15 7.70 21.10
N GLN A 91 -20.05 8.36 21.41
CA GLN A 91 -19.31 9.19 20.45
C GLN A 91 -18.74 8.36 19.30
N VAL A 92 -18.22 7.16 19.57
CA VAL A 92 -17.78 6.22 18.55
C VAL A 92 -18.93 5.85 17.63
N PHE A 93 -20.10 5.55 18.19
CA PHE A 93 -21.29 5.22 17.41
C PHE A 93 -21.71 6.39 16.50
N LEU A 94 -21.89 7.59 17.07
CA LEU A 94 -22.31 8.78 16.30
C LEU A 94 -21.33 9.13 15.17
N TYR A 95 -20.02 9.09 15.45
CA TYR A 95 -19.00 9.30 14.43
C TYR A 95 -19.11 8.27 13.31
N SER A 96 -19.29 7.01 13.67
CA SER A 96 -19.35 5.90 12.73
C SER A 96 -20.60 5.94 11.86
N GLU A 97 -21.75 6.27 12.40
CA GLU A 97 -23.00 6.48 11.64
C GLU A 97 -22.83 7.63 10.62
N GLN A 98 -22.22 8.73 11.02
CA GLN A 98 -21.93 9.84 10.11
C GLN A 98 -21.00 9.39 8.95
N ARG A 99 -19.99 8.58 9.26
CA ARG A 99 -19.08 8.02 8.25
C ARG A 99 -19.79 7.04 7.31
N LEU A 100 -20.69 6.20 7.87
CA LEU A 100 -21.47 5.21 7.13
C LEU A 100 -22.41 5.88 6.12
N ALA A 101 -23.04 7.01 6.49
CA ALA A 101 -23.92 7.74 5.60
C ALA A 101 -23.25 8.15 4.28
N GLY A 102 -21.94 8.40 4.29
CA GLY A 102 -21.16 8.71 3.08
C GLY A 102 -21.06 7.56 2.05
N TYR A 103 -21.41 6.33 2.43
CA TYR A 103 -21.45 5.19 1.51
C TYR A 103 -22.87 4.89 1.00
N PHE A 104 -23.90 5.42 1.61
CA PHE A 104 -25.31 5.09 1.31
C PHE A 104 -25.75 5.62 -0.06
N ASP A 105 -25.38 6.86 -0.37
CA ASP A 105 -25.83 7.56 -1.57
C ASP A 105 -24.90 7.33 -2.79
N ASP A 106 -23.80 6.58 -2.61
CA ASP A 106 -22.86 6.30 -3.68
C ASP A 106 -23.29 5.09 -4.49
N ALA A 107 -23.45 5.27 -5.80
CA ALA A 107 -23.94 4.24 -6.71
C ALA A 107 -22.87 3.24 -7.16
N ASP A 108 -21.59 3.44 -6.80
CA ASP A 108 -20.54 2.52 -7.19
C ASP A 108 -20.56 1.21 -6.37
N GLU A 109 -20.23 0.09 -7.02
CA GLU A 109 -20.24 -1.25 -6.42
C GLU A 109 -19.39 -1.33 -5.13
N ARG A 110 -18.26 -0.64 -5.08
CA ARG A 110 -17.36 -0.64 -3.92
C ARG A 110 -18.00 0.00 -2.69
N SER A 111 -18.64 1.16 -2.88
CA SER A 111 -19.34 1.88 -1.81
C SER A 111 -20.55 1.09 -1.31
N GLN A 112 -21.30 0.48 -2.21
CA GLN A 112 -22.42 -0.38 -1.85
C GLN A 112 -21.99 -1.61 -1.04
N LEU A 113 -20.93 -2.32 -1.46
CA LEU A 113 -20.37 -3.45 -0.71
C LEU A 113 -19.93 -3.00 0.69
N ARG A 114 -19.27 -1.86 0.81
CA ARG A 114 -18.85 -1.28 2.08
C ARG A 114 -20.02 -0.93 2.99
N TYR A 115 -21.05 -0.29 2.45
CA TYR A 115 -22.25 0.02 3.22
C TYR A 115 -22.90 -1.25 3.76
N ILE A 116 -23.15 -2.24 2.90
CA ILE A 116 -23.83 -3.49 3.27
C ILE A 116 -23.03 -4.22 4.36
N ALA A 117 -21.72 -4.36 4.20
CA ALA A 117 -20.88 -5.04 5.15
C ALA A 117 -20.81 -4.32 6.51
N THR A 118 -20.83 -2.98 6.51
CA THR A 118 -20.51 -2.20 7.70
C THR A 118 -21.74 -1.73 8.48
N LYS A 119 -22.94 -1.71 7.87
CA LYS A 119 -24.16 -1.17 8.51
C LYS A 119 -24.55 -1.84 9.83
N HIS A 120 -24.11 -3.06 10.09
CA HIS A 120 -24.37 -3.81 11.33
C HIS A 120 -23.22 -3.74 12.35
N MET A 121 -22.10 -3.09 11.97
CA MET A 121 -20.91 -2.87 12.80
C MET A 121 -20.22 -1.57 12.42
N PRO A 122 -20.95 -0.43 12.47
CA PRO A 122 -20.47 0.85 11.94
C PRO A 122 -19.24 1.37 12.67
N GLU A 123 -19.03 0.97 13.92
CA GLU A 123 -17.86 1.32 14.74
C GLU A 123 -16.53 0.95 14.08
N TYR A 124 -16.53 -0.01 13.15
CA TYR A 124 -15.38 -0.37 12.35
C TYR A 124 -14.80 0.82 11.56
N LEU A 125 -15.63 1.72 11.05
CA LEU A 125 -15.18 2.89 10.29
C LEU A 125 -14.31 3.81 11.14
N TYR A 126 -14.68 4.01 12.40
CA TYR A 126 -13.84 4.75 13.33
C TYR A 126 -12.62 3.95 13.76
N LEU A 127 -12.84 2.75 14.30
CA LEU A 127 -11.80 1.96 14.96
C LEU A 127 -10.73 1.50 13.97
N GLY A 128 -11.15 0.83 12.90
CA GLY A 128 -10.26 0.20 11.93
C GLY A 128 -9.72 1.18 10.90
N VAL A 129 -10.60 1.97 10.30
CA VAL A 129 -10.21 2.82 9.16
C VAL A 129 -9.49 4.09 9.63
N ASP A 130 -10.00 4.76 10.67
CA ASP A 130 -9.53 6.10 11.04
C ASP A 130 -8.55 6.08 12.23
N LEU A 131 -8.92 5.45 13.36
CA LEU A 131 -8.11 5.49 14.59
C LEU A 131 -6.84 4.65 14.48
N LEU A 132 -6.96 3.36 14.19
CA LEU A 132 -5.82 2.45 14.10
C LEU A 132 -4.77 2.92 13.11
N GLY A 133 -5.20 3.34 11.91
CA GLY A 133 -4.27 3.84 10.89
C GLY A 133 -3.51 5.09 11.34
N SER A 134 -4.15 5.97 12.11
CA SER A 134 -3.49 7.17 12.65
C SER A 134 -2.51 6.82 13.78
N MET A 135 -2.89 5.89 14.69
CA MET A 135 -2.00 5.44 15.77
C MET A 135 -0.80 4.66 15.24
N ALA A 136 -1.00 3.74 14.29
CA ALA A 136 0.07 2.97 13.67
C ALA A 136 1.04 3.87 12.93
N ARG A 137 0.55 4.88 12.20
CA ARG A 137 1.39 5.84 11.51
C ARG A 137 2.26 6.67 12.48
N ALA A 138 1.70 7.14 13.60
CA ALA A 138 2.50 7.81 14.63
C ALA A 138 3.57 6.86 15.19
N ASN A 139 3.20 5.60 15.45
CA ASN A 139 4.11 4.57 15.96
C ASN A 139 5.27 4.28 15.00
N GLU A 140 5.02 4.20 13.69
CA GLU A 140 6.06 4.04 12.66
C GLU A 140 7.13 5.14 12.72
N TYR A 141 6.76 6.35 13.09
CA TYR A 141 7.69 7.46 13.29
C TYR A 141 8.43 7.43 14.66
N GLY A 142 8.11 6.47 15.54
CA GLY A 142 8.57 6.43 16.94
C GLY A 142 7.88 7.46 17.82
N LEU A 143 6.63 7.80 17.47
CA LEU A 143 5.79 8.78 18.17
C LEU A 143 4.50 8.11 18.67
N LYS A 144 3.87 8.77 19.63
CA LYS A 144 2.51 8.47 20.10
C LYS A 144 1.75 9.75 20.44
N HIS A 145 0.46 9.66 20.54
CA HIS A 145 -0.33 10.79 21.07
C HIS A 145 -0.15 10.94 22.59
N LYS A 146 -0.21 12.14 23.12
CA LYS A 146 -0.15 12.38 24.58
C LYS A 146 -1.24 11.65 25.36
N GLU A 147 -2.43 11.46 24.75
CA GLU A 147 -3.54 10.68 25.28
C GLU A 147 -3.58 9.24 24.70
N ASP A 148 -2.44 8.64 24.36
CA ASP A 148 -2.35 7.31 23.76
C ASP A 148 -3.06 6.23 24.59
N GLN A 149 -2.99 6.32 25.91
CA GLN A 149 -3.68 5.39 26.81
C GLN A 149 -5.20 5.43 26.67
N LEU A 150 -5.78 6.62 26.55
CA LEU A 150 -7.21 6.79 26.33
C LEU A 150 -7.63 6.15 24.99
N LEU A 151 -6.87 6.42 23.92
CA LEU A 151 -7.16 5.87 22.58
C LEU A 151 -7.03 4.34 22.57
N ARG A 152 -6.04 3.76 23.26
CA ARG A 152 -5.90 2.30 23.44
C ARG A 152 -7.06 1.70 24.22
N GLN A 153 -7.56 2.39 25.27
CA GLN A 153 -8.74 1.94 25.99
C GLN A 153 -10.00 1.89 25.12
N VAL A 154 -10.12 2.81 24.14
CA VAL A 154 -11.21 2.75 23.17
C VAL A 154 -11.09 1.48 22.32
N ILE A 155 -9.91 1.20 21.74
CA ILE A 155 -9.66 0.00 20.93
C ILE A 155 -9.98 -1.29 21.72
N ARG A 156 -9.52 -1.39 22.97
CA ARG A 156 -9.66 -2.59 23.82
C ARG A 156 -11.09 -2.95 24.23
N ARG A 157 -12.06 -2.04 24.00
CA ARG A 157 -13.48 -2.33 24.22
C ARG A 157 -14.10 -3.21 23.14
N TYR A 158 -13.39 -3.42 22.02
CA TYR A 158 -13.90 -4.10 20.83
C TYR A 158 -13.02 -5.30 20.48
N ASP A 159 -13.66 -6.41 20.10
CA ASP A 159 -12.98 -7.59 19.56
C ASP A 159 -12.83 -7.46 18.04
N PHE A 160 -11.60 -7.27 17.57
CA PHE A 160 -11.31 -7.13 16.16
C PHE A 160 -11.41 -8.44 15.38
N THR A 161 -11.43 -9.60 16.05
CA THR A 161 -11.68 -10.88 15.39
C THR A 161 -13.02 -10.85 14.65
N LYS A 162 -14.03 -10.21 15.22
CA LYS A 162 -15.36 -10.03 14.63
C LYS A 162 -15.29 -9.42 13.22
N TYR A 163 -14.51 -8.35 13.04
CA TYR A 163 -14.37 -7.68 11.74
C TYR A 163 -13.45 -8.46 10.79
N ALA A 164 -12.36 -8.98 11.32
CA ALA A 164 -11.31 -9.64 10.55
C ALA A 164 -11.73 -10.99 9.96
N THR A 165 -12.73 -11.66 10.56
CA THR A 165 -13.20 -12.99 10.12
C THR A 165 -14.58 -13.00 9.48
N ASP A 166 -15.25 -11.84 9.42
CA ASP A 166 -16.55 -11.72 8.74
C ASP A 166 -16.38 -11.72 7.22
N GLU A 167 -17.14 -12.59 6.54
CA GLU A 167 -17.03 -12.81 5.10
C GLU A 167 -17.38 -11.55 4.29
N GLU A 168 -18.45 -10.83 4.67
CA GLU A 168 -18.88 -9.63 3.96
C GLU A 168 -17.91 -8.48 4.19
N MET A 169 -17.35 -8.37 5.41
CA MET A 169 -16.28 -7.43 5.70
C MET A 169 -15.03 -7.71 4.85
N ILE A 170 -14.61 -8.96 4.72
CA ILE A 170 -13.48 -9.34 3.88
C ILE A 170 -13.75 -8.99 2.42
N LYS A 171 -14.96 -9.26 1.89
CA LYS A 171 -15.32 -8.90 0.52
C LYS A 171 -15.30 -7.39 0.26
N ALA A 172 -15.62 -6.57 1.25
CA ALA A 172 -15.70 -5.11 1.12
C ALA A 172 -14.40 -4.38 1.47
N TRP A 173 -13.62 -4.90 2.43
CA TRP A 173 -12.54 -4.20 3.10
C TRP A 173 -11.21 -4.97 3.13
N ALA A 174 -10.98 -5.93 2.24
CA ALA A 174 -9.84 -6.85 2.28
C ALA A 174 -8.49 -6.16 2.57
N ALA A 175 -8.15 -5.12 1.81
CA ALA A 175 -6.90 -4.38 1.99
C ALA A 175 -6.83 -3.65 3.33
N GLN A 176 -7.93 -3.00 3.75
CA GLN A 176 -7.99 -2.29 5.02
C GLN A 176 -7.90 -3.25 6.21
N LEU A 177 -8.60 -4.39 6.15
CA LEU A 177 -8.52 -5.44 7.17
C LEU A 177 -7.09 -6.01 7.26
N ALA A 178 -6.45 -6.29 6.11
CA ALA A 178 -5.05 -6.71 6.08
C ALA A 178 -4.17 -5.72 6.86
N ASN A 179 -4.28 -4.41 6.57
CA ASN A 179 -3.52 -3.40 7.30
C ASN A 179 -3.82 -3.41 8.79
N GLN A 180 -5.09 -3.46 9.17
CA GLN A 180 -5.52 -3.31 10.56
C GLN A 180 -5.05 -4.44 11.46
N VAL A 181 -5.08 -5.68 10.97
CA VAL A 181 -4.63 -6.83 11.77
C VAL A 181 -3.12 -6.76 12.05
N TYR A 182 -2.33 -6.24 11.10
CA TYR A 182 -0.91 -5.99 11.32
C TYR A 182 -0.65 -4.76 12.19
N TRP A 183 -1.44 -3.69 12.07
CA TRP A 183 -1.35 -2.52 12.95
C TRP A 183 -1.69 -2.85 14.40
N LEU A 184 -2.68 -3.70 14.64
CA LEU A 184 -2.99 -4.19 15.99
C LEU A 184 -1.80 -4.93 16.60
N ARG A 185 -1.17 -5.82 15.81
CA ARG A 185 0.06 -6.52 16.20
C ARG A 185 1.21 -5.53 16.47
N GLN A 186 1.46 -4.58 15.56
CA GLN A 186 2.48 -3.54 15.68
C GLN A 186 2.29 -2.70 16.96
N LEU A 187 1.06 -2.35 17.29
CA LEU A 187 0.73 -1.57 18.49
C LEU A 187 0.74 -2.41 19.78
N GLY A 188 0.92 -3.71 19.71
CA GLY A 188 0.90 -4.63 20.86
C GLY A 188 -0.50 -4.78 21.48
N GLU A 189 -1.55 -4.66 20.67
CA GLU A 189 -2.94 -4.81 21.10
C GLU A 189 -3.44 -6.25 20.88
N GLN A 190 -4.17 -6.51 19.80
CA GLN A 190 -4.66 -7.85 19.47
C GLN A 190 -3.83 -8.45 18.33
N ASP A 191 -3.57 -9.76 18.37
CA ASP A 191 -2.98 -10.48 17.23
C ASP A 191 -4.05 -11.35 16.55
N VAL A 192 -4.64 -10.80 15.52
CA VAL A 192 -5.69 -11.45 14.71
C VAL A 192 -5.25 -11.69 13.27
N VAL A 193 -3.95 -11.66 13.00
CA VAL A 193 -3.40 -11.85 11.65
C VAL A 193 -3.72 -13.22 11.10
N GLN A 194 -3.45 -14.30 11.83
CA GLN A 194 -3.71 -15.66 11.34
C GLN A 194 -5.21 -15.94 11.16
N PRO A 195 -6.09 -15.59 12.12
CA PRO A 195 -7.54 -15.68 11.91
C PRO A 195 -8.03 -14.95 10.65
N PHE A 196 -7.50 -13.75 10.38
CA PHE A 196 -7.81 -13.01 9.16
C PHE A 196 -7.36 -13.76 7.90
N ILE A 197 -6.11 -14.22 7.85
CA ILE A 197 -5.55 -14.93 6.68
C ILE A 197 -6.38 -16.18 6.36
N ASP A 198 -6.74 -16.97 7.39
CA ASP A 198 -7.53 -18.19 7.21
C ASP A 198 -8.93 -17.88 6.67
N SER A 199 -9.59 -16.85 7.22
CA SER A 199 -10.91 -16.40 6.77
C SER A 199 -10.84 -15.78 5.37
N PHE A 200 -9.80 -15.01 5.06
CA PHE A 200 -9.59 -14.43 3.73
C PHE A 200 -9.46 -15.53 2.66
N ARG A 201 -8.65 -16.55 2.90
CA ARG A 201 -8.48 -17.68 1.98
C ARG A 201 -9.76 -18.50 1.79
N LYS A 202 -10.57 -18.61 2.84
CA LYS A 202 -11.89 -19.25 2.78
C LYS A 202 -12.89 -18.41 1.97
N THR A 203 -12.88 -17.09 2.14
CA THR A 203 -13.76 -16.15 1.44
C THR A 203 -13.43 -16.05 -0.05
N TYR A 204 -12.14 -16.13 -0.40
CA TYR A 204 -11.65 -16.00 -1.76
C TYR A 204 -10.89 -17.26 -2.25
N PRO A 205 -11.56 -18.43 -2.35
CA PRO A 205 -10.92 -19.61 -2.91
C PRO A 205 -10.61 -19.38 -4.41
N ASP A 206 -9.45 -19.84 -4.88
CA ASP A 206 -8.99 -19.61 -6.25
C ASP A 206 -9.95 -20.17 -7.32
N SER A 207 -10.66 -21.25 -6.97
CA SER A 207 -11.66 -21.87 -7.85
C SER A 207 -12.85 -20.95 -8.17
N ALA A 208 -13.11 -19.93 -7.34
CA ALA A 208 -14.22 -18.99 -7.50
C ALA A 208 -13.87 -17.75 -8.36
N ASP A 209 -12.63 -17.54 -8.76
CA ASP A 209 -12.16 -16.31 -9.41
C ASP A 209 -12.95 -15.91 -10.66
N LYS A 210 -13.42 -16.88 -11.43
CA LYS A 210 -14.21 -16.63 -12.64
C LYS A 210 -15.60 -16.06 -12.35
N ALA A 211 -16.13 -16.31 -11.14
CA ALA A 211 -17.43 -15.84 -10.70
C ALA A 211 -17.39 -14.47 -10.01
N LEU A 212 -16.20 -13.99 -9.64
CA LEU A 212 -16.03 -12.69 -8.99
C LEU A 212 -16.27 -11.55 -9.98
N SER A 213 -16.98 -10.51 -9.54
CA SER A 213 -17.04 -9.24 -10.28
C SER A 213 -15.64 -8.62 -10.40
N ALA A 214 -15.49 -7.60 -11.25
CA ALA A 214 -14.23 -6.88 -11.37
C ALA A 214 -13.80 -6.25 -10.03
N GLN A 215 -14.76 -5.70 -9.27
CA GLN A 215 -14.51 -5.11 -7.96
C GLN A 215 -14.11 -6.18 -6.91
N GLN A 216 -14.79 -7.31 -6.87
CA GLN A 216 -14.49 -8.40 -5.95
C GLN A 216 -13.13 -9.03 -6.25
N TYR A 217 -12.81 -9.24 -7.54
CA TYR A 217 -11.49 -9.73 -7.95
C TYR A 217 -10.38 -8.74 -7.57
N GLY A 218 -10.60 -7.45 -7.81
CA GLY A 218 -9.71 -6.40 -7.33
C GLY A 218 -9.53 -6.42 -5.82
N ASN A 219 -10.59 -6.59 -5.04
CA ASN A 219 -10.52 -6.68 -3.58
C ASN A 219 -9.71 -7.90 -3.11
N LYS A 220 -9.84 -9.07 -3.79
CA LYS A 220 -8.99 -10.24 -3.53
C LYS A 220 -7.51 -9.90 -3.71
N LEU A 221 -7.15 -9.31 -4.86
CA LEU A 221 -5.76 -8.96 -5.16
C LEU A 221 -5.22 -7.91 -4.17
N TYR A 222 -5.99 -6.87 -3.88
CA TYR A 222 -5.63 -5.86 -2.87
C TYR A 222 -5.44 -6.47 -1.48
N GLY A 223 -6.27 -7.44 -1.08
CA GLY A 223 -6.07 -8.15 0.19
C GLY A 223 -4.74 -8.89 0.22
N MET A 224 -4.38 -9.58 -0.86
CA MET A 224 -3.10 -10.30 -0.98
C MET A 224 -1.89 -9.35 -0.95
N THR A 225 -1.90 -8.27 -1.74
CA THR A 225 -0.79 -7.31 -1.77
C THR A 225 -0.63 -6.60 -0.43
N HIS A 226 -1.73 -6.24 0.21
CA HIS A 226 -1.70 -5.56 1.51
C HIS A 226 -1.30 -6.48 2.68
N ILE A 227 -1.50 -7.79 2.61
CA ILE A 227 -0.90 -8.74 3.55
C ILE A 227 0.64 -8.62 3.49
N ILE A 228 1.21 -8.60 2.28
CA ILE A 228 2.65 -8.46 2.08
C ILE A 228 3.16 -7.07 2.52
N PHE A 229 2.46 -6.01 2.12
CA PHE A 229 2.86 -4.64 2.47
C PHE A 229 2.80 -4.37 3.97
N ALA A 230 1.75 -4.85 4.63
CA ALA A 230 1.61 -4.68 6.07
C ALA A 230 2.67 -5.49 6.85
N ASP A 231 2.98 -6.71 6.42
CA ASP A 231 4.05 -7.52 7.01
C ASP A 231 5.44 -6.90 6.79
N SER A 232 5.66 -6.23 5.65
CA SER A 232 6.88 -5.46 5.39
C SER A 232 6.96 -4.12 6.15
N GLU A 233 5.97 -3.80 6.98
CA GLU A 233 5.80 -2.47 7.57
C GLU A 233 5.80 -1.36 6.50
N TYR A 234 5.10 -1.61 5.40
CA TYR A 234 5.03 -0.71 4.25
C TYR A 234 6.40 -0.34 3.67
N TYR A 235 7.07 -1.34 3.11
CA TYR A 235 8.33 -1.23 2.36
C TYR A 235 9.56 -0.95 3.24
N GLN A 236 9.47 -1.15 4.56
CA GLN A 236 10.59 -0.93 5.47
C GLN A 236 11.44 -2.17 5.67
N ASN A 237 10.84 -3.35 5.56
CA ASN A 237 11.50 -4.63 5.77
C ASN A 237 11.34 -5.54 4.53
N PRO A 238 12.37 -6.33 4.19
CA PRO A 238 12.23 -7.36 3.16
C PRO A 238 11.31 -8.48 3.65
N ILE A 239 10.62 -9.11 2.70
CA ILE A 239 9.72 -10.25 2.95
C ILE A 239 10.41 -11.54 2.55
N LYS A 240 10.12 -12.63 3.26
CA LYS A 240 10.53 -13.97 2.85
C LYS A 240 9.39 -14.63 2.09
N GLU A 241 9.65 -15.03 0.84
CA GLU A 241 8.67 -15.69 -0.02
C GLU A 241 7.95 -16.84 0.68
N GLN A 242 8.69 -17.71 1.39
CA GLN A 242 8.15 -18.89 2.04
C GLN A 242 7.06 -18.58 3.08
N GLN A 243 7.07 -17.40 3.68
CA GLN A 243 6.06 -17.00 4.67
C GLN A 243 4.70 -16.73 4.04
N HIS A 244 4.72 -16.35 2.75
CA HIS A 244 3.54 -15.99 1.95
C HIS A 244 3.49 -16.76 0.63
N GLN A 245 4.04 -17.98 0.57
CA GLN A 245 4.19 -18.78 -0.64
C GLN A 245 2.90 -18.85 -1.47
N TRP A 246 1.74 -19.03 -0.81
CA TRP A 246 0.45 -19.12 -1.47
C TRP A 246 0.07 -17.86 -2.27
N ILE A 247 0.51 -16.66 -1.84
CA ILE A 247 0.31 -15.39 -2.56
C ILE A 247 1.20 -15.34 -3.80
N PHE A 248 2.49 -15.66 -3.64
CA PHE A 248 3.44 -15.66 -4.74
C PHE A 248 3.08 -16.68 -5.81
N ASP A 249 2.70 -17.90 -5.42
CA ASP A 249 2.24 -18.94 -6.34
C ASP A 249 0.97 -18.52 -7.08
N TYR A 250 0.02 -17.90 -6.36
CA TYR A 250 -1.19 -17.38 -6.99
C TYR A 250 -0.86 -16.33 -8.06
N PHE A 251 -0.01 -15.36 -7.75
CA PHE A 251 0.38 -14.30 -8.69
C PHE A 251 1.11 -14.87 -9.92
N ARG A 252 2.06 -15.78 -9.74
CA ARG A 252 2.76 -16.45 -10.86
C ARG A 252 1.79 -17.18 -11.77
N ASN A 253 0.89 -17.98 -11.20
CA ASN A 253 -0.04 -18.80 -11.94
C ASN A 253 -1.12 -17.99 -12.66
N ASN A 254 -1.41 -16.77 -12.20
CA ASN A 254 -2.52 -15.96 -12.69
C ASN A 254 -2.10 -14.61 -13.29
N ILE A 255 -0.79 -14.37 -13.50
CA ILE A 255 -0.30 -13.04 -13.91
C ILE A 255 -1.00 -12.51 -15.16
N ASP A 256 -1.22 -13.34 -16.19
CA ASP A 256 -1.84 -12.89 -17.43
C ASP A 256 -3.33 -12.51 -17.23
N THR A 257 -4.02 -13.21 -16.32
CA THR A 257 -5.39 -12.85 -15.92
C THR A 257 -5.41 -11.56 -15.08
N ILE A 258 -4.42 -11.38 -14.21
CA ILE A 258 -4.26 -10.17 -13.39
C ILE A 258 -4.05 -8.95 -14.29
N LEU A 259 -3.14 -9.03 -15.26
CA LEU A 259 -2.88 -7.97 -16.22
C LEU A 259 -4.11 -7.59 -17.05
N LEU A 260 -4.99 -8.55 -17.33
CA LEU A 260 -6.22 -8.33 -18.09
C LEU A 260 -7.34 -7.70 -17.26
N ARG A 261 -7.43 -8.03 -15.95
CA ARG A 261 -8.61 -7.73 -15.11
C ARG A 261 -8.36 -6.67 -14.04
N ALA A 262 -7.11 -6.48 -13.63
CA ALA A 262 -6.78 -5.57 -12.55
C ALA A 262 -6.50 -4.15 -13.05
N LYS A 263 -6.69 -3.18 -12.16
CA LYS A 263 -6.30 -1.78 -12.38
C LYS A 263 -4.79 -1.63 -12.25
N GLU A 264 -4.23 -0.57 -12.81
CA GLU A 264 -2.79 -0.32 -12.88
C GLU A 264 -2.13 -0.24 -11.49
N ASP A 265 -2.82 0.32 -10.49
CA ASP A 265 -2.32 0.36 -9.12
C ASP A 265 -2.15 -1.06 -8.53
N VAL A 266 -3.12 -1.96 -8.75
CA VAL A 266 -3.04 -3.36 -8.32
C VAL A 266 -1.93 -4.10 -9.07
N VAL A 267 -1.79 -3.87 -10.39
CA VAL A 267 -0.70 -4.46 -11.19
C VAL A 267 0.66 -4.02 -10.65
N ALA A 268 0.81 -2.73 -10.31
CA ALA A 268 2.04 -2.22 -9.70
C ALA A 268 2.29 -2.85 -8.32
N GLU A 269 1.27 -2.98 -7.49
CA GLU A 269 1.38 -3.64 -6.18
C GLU A 269 1.84 -5.09 -6.29
N VAL A 270 1.29 -5.86 -7.24
CA VAL A 270 1.71 -7.25 -7.48
C VAL A 270 3.21 -7.30 -7.81
N GLY A 271 3.72 -6.47 -8.71
CA GLY A 271 5.15 -6.43 -9.00
C GLY A 271 6.01 -6.03 -7.80
N ILE A 272 5.57 -5.04 -7.02
CA ILE A 272 6.28 -4.59 -5.81
C ILE A 272 6.36 -5.70 -4.74
N THR A 273 5.36 -6.60 -4.63
CA THR A 273 5.45 -7.72 -3.67
C THR A 273 6.66 -8.62 -3.96
N PHE A 274 6.96 -8.87 -5.23
CA PHE A 274 8.15 -9.65 -5.65
C PHE A 274 9.44 -8.89 -5.38
N LEU A 275 9.47 -7.58 -5.60
CA LEU A 275 10.63 -6.74 -5.29
C LEU A 275 10.92 -6.72 -3.77
N LEU A 276 9.90 -6.68 -2.92
CA LEU A 276 10.03 -6.80 -1.47
C LEU A 276 10.62 -8.14 -1.03
N ALA A 277 10.38 -9.20 -1.80
CA ALA A 277 10.94 -10.53 -1.55
C ALA A 277 12.34 -10.74 -2.16
N GLY A 278 12.92 -9.71 -2.82
CA GLY A 278 14.21 -9.82 -3.51
C GLY A 278 14.15 -10.66 -4.78
N LEU A 279 12.97 -10.76 -5.41
CA LEU A 279 12.71 -11.58 -6.60
C LEU A 279 12.68 -10.74 -7.89
N GLU A 280 13.63 -9.81 -8.06
CA GLU A 280 13.66 -8.86 -9.18
C GLU A 280 13.70 -9.53 -10.55
N LYS A 281 14.20 -10.78 -10.63
CA LYS A 281 14.31 -11.55 -11.88
C LYS A 281 13.10 -12.45 -12.17
N ASP A 282 12.09 -12.44 -11.28
CA ASP A 282 10.87 -13.20 -11.51
C ASP A 282 10.11 -12.64 -12.72
N PRO A 283 9.60 -13.48 -13.64
CA PRO A 283 8.84 -13.03 -14.82
C PRO A 283 7.65 -12.13 -14.50
N VAL A 284 7.07 -12.24 -13.28
CA VAL A 284 5.98 -11.37 -12.81
C VAL A 284 6.44 -9.91 -12.77
N VAL A 285 7.67 -9.64 -12.30
CA VAL A 285 8.22 -8.28 -12.22
C VAL A 285 8.34 -7.65 -13.60
N GLU A 286 8.91 -8.37 -14.57
CA GLU A 286 9.05 -7.87 -15.94
C GLU A 286 7.68 -7.61 -16.58
N LYS A 287 6.76 -8.57 -16.49
CA LYS A 287 5.40 -8.42 -17.04
C LYS A 287 4.65 -7.21 -16.45
N THR A 288 4.72 -7.03 -15.13
CA THR A 288 4.07 -5.89 -14.47
C THR A 288 4.74 -4.57 -14.84
N ARG A 289 6.07 -4.50 -14.90
CA ARG A 289 6.80 -3.31 -15.36
C ARG A 289 6.42 -2.90 -16.78
N LEU A 290 6.37 -3.85 -17.72
CA LEU A 290 5.97 -3.59 -19.10
C LEU A 290 4.52 -3.08 -19.18
N ALA A 291 3.59 -3.68 -18.44
CA ALA A 291 2.20 -3.24 -18.41
C ALA A 291 2.06 -1.81 -17.85
N ILE A 292 2.74 -1.50 -16.76
CA ILE A 292 2.72 -0.16 -16.16
C ILE A 292 3.37 0.88 -17.06
N GLN A 293 4.51 0.55 -17.70
CA GLN A 293 5.17 1.44 -18.66
C GLN A 293 4.26 1.79 -19.84
N GLN A 294 3.52 0.81 -20.36
CA GLN A 294 2.56 1.00 -21.46
C GLN A 294 1.36 1.86 -21.09
N ALA A 295 0.97 1.88 -19.82
CA ALA A 295 -0.15 2.69 -19.31
C ALA A 295 0.18 4.19 -19.15
N ILE A 296 1.46 4.57 -19.23
CA ILE A 296 1.89 5.97 -19.05
C ILE A 296 1.59 6.78 -20.32
N ASP A 297 0.82 7.85 -20.16
CA ASP A 297 0.71 8.90 -21.19
C ASP A 297 2.00 9.75 -21.17
N LYS A 298 2.82 9.61 -22.21
CA LYS A 298 4.12 10.28 -22.30
C LYS A 298 4.02 11.81 -22.40
N LYS A 299 2.89 12.34 -22.88
CA LYS A 299 2.67 13.79 -23.00
C LYS A 299 2.26 14.41 -21.67
N LYS A 300 1.50 13.66 -20.88
CA LYS A 300 1.04 14.08 -19.54
C LYS A 300 1.99 13.67 -18.43
N GLY A 301 2.93 12.75 -18.71
CA GLY A 301 3.89 12.26 -17.72
C GLY A 301 3.26 11.49 -16.57
N MET A 302 2.10 10.84 -16.79
CA MET A 302 1.41 10.09 -15.73
C MET A 302 0.45 9.05 -16.31
N ILE A 303 0.05 8.11 -15.47
CA ILE A 303 -1.01 7.15 -15.74
C ILE A 303 -2.36 7.82 -15.41
N PRO A 304 -3.32 7.91 -16.34
CA PRO A 304 -4.63 8.48 -16.10
C PRO A 304 -5.47 7.63 -15.13
N SER A 305 -6.59 8.18 -14.66
CA SER A 305 -7.62 7.38 -13.98
C SER A 305 -8.24 6.36 -14.95
N THR A 306 -9.00 5.39 -14.41
CA THR A 306 -9.75 4.42 -15.23
C THR A 306 -10.79 5.07 -16.15
N SER A 307 -11.18 6.32 -15.87
CA SER A 307 -12.05 7.16 -16.73
C SER A 307 -11.27 8.04 -17.70
N GLY A 308 -9.94 7.92 -17.78
CA GLY A 308 -9.08 8.71 -18.67
C GLY A 308 -8.78 10.12 -18.17
N VAL A 309 -9.12 10.46 -16.93
CA VAL A 309 -8.86 11.78 -16.36
C VAL A 309 -7.44 11.88 -15.83
N PHE A 310 -6.78 13.02 -16.10
CA PHE A 310 -5.44 13.35 -15.65
C PHE A 310 -5.51 14.35 -14.48
N ASP A 311 -5.88 13.85 -13.30
CA ASP A 311 -5.84 14.61 -12.05
C ASP A 311 -4.72 14.09 -11.16
N LEU A 312 -3.87 15.00 -10.66
CA LEU A 312 -2.70 14.62 -9.85
C LEU A 312 -3.12 14.03 -8.50
N ALA A 313 -4.13 14.60 -7.86
CA ALA A 313 -4.56 14.12 -6.54
C ALA A 313 -5.25 12.75 -6.64
N ASP A 314 -6.12 12.55 -7.63
CA ASP A 314 -6.81 11.28 -7.85
C ASP A 314 -5.86 10.19 -8.38
N GLY A 315 -4.87 10.60 -9.17
CA GLY A 315 -3.85 9.71 -9.76
C GLY A 315 -2.69 9.38 -8.84
N GLU A 316 -2.52 10.09 -7.70
CA GLU A 316 -1.30 10.01 -6.88
C GLU A 316 -0.94 8.58 -6.46
N HIS A 317 -1.91 7.83 -5.93
CA HIS A 317 -1.67 6.45 -5.46
C HIS A 317 -1.13 5.55 -6.58
N ARG A 318 -1.77 5.56 -7.75
CA ARG A 318 -1.38 4.77 -8.92
C ARG A 318 0.02 5.15 -9.41
N ASN A 319 0.29 6.44 -9.48
CA ASN A 319 1.52 6.95 -10.06
C ASN A 319 2.73 6.79 -9.13
N VAL A 320 2.57 6.96 -7.82
CA VAL A 320 3.68 6.68 -6.88
C VAL A 320 4.05 5.19 -6.84
N LEU A 321 3.07 4.29 -6.96
CA LEU A 321 3.33 2.85 -7.09
C LEU A 321 4.02 2.52 -8.41
N ALA A 322 3.63 3.18 -9.51
CA ALA A 322 4.32 3.04 -10.80
C ALA A 322 5.79 3.44 -10.70
N ILE A 323 6.12 4.58 -10.07
CA ILE A 323 7.51 4.97 -9.81
C ILE A 323 8.23 3.88 -9.02
N MET A 324 7.64 3.40 -7.93
CA MET A 324 8.25 2.38 -7.09
C MET A 324 8.51 1.07 -7.84
N LEU A 325 7.59 0.60 -8.67
CA LEU A 325 7.76 -0.62 -9.46
C LEU A 325 8.85 -0.46 -10.53
N LEU A 326 8.82 0.66 -11.27
CA LEU A 326 9.70 0.88 -12.42
C LEU A 326 11.14 1.21 -12.02
N ASP A 327 11.30 1.88 -10.85
CA ASP A 327 12.62 2.34 -10.35
C ASP A 327 12.83 1.92 -8.88
N TRP A 328 12.56 0.65 -8.57
CA TRP A 328 12.74 0.12 -7.23
C TRP A 328 14.18 0.24 -6.75
N GLN A 329 14.36 0.86 -5.59
CA GLN A 329 15.70 1.03 -5.00
C GLN A 329 16.00 -0.06 -3.97
N LYS A 330 15.28 -0.04 -2.85
CA LYS A 330 15.38 -1.02 -1.77
C LYS A 330 14.39 -0.70 -0.65
N THR A 331 14.32 -1.58 0.34
CA THR A 331 13.64 -1.31 1.60
C THR A 331 14.47 -0.40 2.49
N ASN A 332 13.87 0.62 3.11
CA ASN A 332 14.53 1.49 4.09
C ASN A 332 13.60 1.75 5.27
N GLN A 333 14.18 1.69 6.48
CA GLN A 333 13.51 2.11 7.71
C GLN A 333 13.63 3.64 7.85
N ALA A 334 12.64 4.37 7.41
CA ALA A 334 12.66 5.83 7.50
C ALA A 334 11.24 6.41 7.29
N PRO A 335 11.02 7.62 7.75
CA PRO A 335 11.82 8.33 8.75
C PRO A 335 11.32 8.03 10.17
N THR A 336 12.19 8.08 11.17
CA THR A 336 11.80 7.99 12.59
C THR A 336 12.48 9.08 13.40
N VAL A 337 11.95 9.37 14.58
CA VAL A 337 12.58 10.33 15.53
C VAL A 337 14.03 9.92 15.89
N LYS A 338 14.35 8.63 15.77
CA LYS A 338 15.67 8.08 16.10
C LYS A 338 16.66 8.24 14.94
N ASN A 339 16.25 7.85 13.72
CA ASN A 339 17.15 7.85 12.55
C ASN A 339 17.13 9.17 11.75
N ASN A 340 16.10 10.00 11.92
CA ASN A 340 15.94 11.30 11.25
C ASN A 340 15.52 12.42 12.21
N PRO A 341 16.29 12.72 13.27
CA PRO A 341 15.90 13.69 14.31
C PRO A 341 15.67 15.10 13.77
N LYS A 342 16.24 15.45 12.61
CA LYS A 342 16.05 16.77 11.98
C LYS A 342 14.63 16.96 11.47
N VAL A 343 14.00 15.92 10.87
CA VAL A 343 12.61 15.95 10.40
C VAL A 343 11.65 16.13 11.58
N PHE A 344 11.98 15.57 12.74
CA PHE A 344 11.19 15.59 13.96
C PHE A 344 11.72 16.56 15.02
N SER A 345 12.45 17.59 14.62
CA SER A 345 12.97 18.63 15.53
C SER A 345 11.84 19.44 16.17
N SER A 346 10.75 19.64 15.44
CA SER A 346 9.50 20.21 15.93
C SER A 346 8.38 19.20 15.68
N LEU A 347 7.59 18.93 16.71
CA LEU A 347 6.44 18.02 16.62
C LEU A 347 5.13 18.80 16.59
N PRO A 348 4.14 18.37 15.79
CA PRO A 348 2.80 18.89 15.87
C PRO A 348 2.20 18.69 17.28
N TYR A 349 1.37 19.63 17.71
CA TYR A 349 0.68 19.52 18.99
C TYR A 349 -0.05 18.18 19.15
N GLY A 350 0.08 17.58 20.31
CA GLY A 350 -0.52 16.30 20.67
C GLY A 350 0.40 15.10 20.48
N LEU A 351 1.43 15.17 19.64
CA LEU A 351 2.40 14.06 19.48
C LEU A 351 3.59 14.23 20.43
N ILE A 352 4.00 13.11 21.00
CA ILE A 352 5.18 13.00 21.88
C ILE A 352 6.02 11.79 21.43
N ARG A 353 7.30 11.80 21.77
CA ARG A 353 8.20 10.64 21.54
C ARG A 353 7.77 9.45 22.41
N GLN A 354 7.94 8.24 21.86
CA GLN A 354 7.73 6.99 22.60
C GLN A 354 8.79 6.79 23.67
#